data_a12a43d0c2f64993201ab2bc8e14c961
#
_entry.id   a12a43d0c2f64993201ab2bc8e14c961
#
_cell.length_a   1.000
_cell.length_b   1.000
_cell.length_c   1.000
_cell.angle_alpha   90.00
_cell.angle_beta   90.00
_cell.angle_gamma   90.00
#
_symmetry.space_group_name_H-M   'P 1'
#
loop_
_entity.id
_entity.type
_entity.pdbx_description
1 polymer ?
#
loop_
_entity_poly.entity_id
_entity_poly.type
_entity_poly.pdbx_seq_one_letter_code
_entity_poly.pdbx_strand_id
1 'polypeptide(L)'
;MLRSALLILFLVLGNIVHAQTASPTTPSSPSQPLIILIGPPLSGKTTFADSISHTYGVPTISIEDLIRDNATELDKLRGEGVSLAEMRYDPAMSRYLRERLKTADLSHGITLDGYPATLFQAEELAKMFPDLKMKLVALRLQVPDDTIRERAKTTGRESDRPQIIEQRIKDYHREMDAISLYFPNAKIVDVDGSLPEAKVWKAIQTALDEAGLKSAAK
;
A
#
# COMPACT_ATOMS: atom_id res chain seq x y z
N MET A 1 49.74 80.38 -12.64
CA MET A 1 50.26 79.06 -12.27
C MET A 1 49.22 78.41 -11.27
N LEU A 2 48.31 77.64 -11.84
CA LEU A 2 47.26 77.03 -11.06
C LEU A 2 47.54 75.54 -10.91
N ARG A 3 47.69 75.05 -9.70
CA ARG A 3 47.79 73.60 -9.38
C ARG A 3 46.43 73.05 -9.14
N SER A 4 45.95 72.23 -10.07
CA SER A 4 44.69 71.47 -9.90
C SER A 4 44.91 70.25 -8.99
N ALA A 5 44.23 70.21 -7.88
CA ALA A 5 44.17 69.05 -7.01
C ALA A 5 43.07 68.15 -7.48
N LEU A 6 43.40 66.91 -7.84
CA LEU A 6 42.52 65.89 -8.29
C LEU A 6 42.01 65.08 -7.03
N LEU A 7 40.74 65.23 -6.68
CA LEU A 7 40.12 64.51 -5.60
C LEU A 7 39.66 63.15 -6.11
N ILE A 8 40.30 62.07 -5.69
CA ILE A 8 39.90 60.73 -5.99
C ILE A 8 38.87 60.26 -4.92
N LEU A 9 37.61 60.12 -5.36
CA LEU A 9 36.52 59.62 -4.51
C LEU A 9 36.53 58.11 -4.60
N PHE A 10 36.93 57.40 -3.53
CA PHE A 10 36.81 55.96 -3.40
C PHE A 10 35.35 55.60 -3.04
N LEU A 11 34.60 55.06 -4.01
CA LEU A 11 33.31 54.44 -3.81
C LEU A 11 33.54 53.03 -3.24
N VAL A 12 33.34 52.86 -1.91
CA VAL A 12 33.29 51.54 -1.29
C VAL A 12 31.91 50.95 -1.59
N LEU A 13 31.82 50.07 -2.55
CA LEU A 13 30.64 49.22 -2.77
C LEU A 13 30.58 48.19 -1.67
N GLY A 14 29.78 48.45 -0.65
CA GLY A 14 29.45 47.48 0.36
C GLY A 14 28.58 46.34 -0.26
N ASN A 15 29.15 45.15 -0.38
CA ASN A 15 28.40 43.94 -0.67
C ASN A 15 27.48 43.62 0.52
N ILE A 16 26.20 43.97 0.41
CA ILE A 16 25.16 43.48 1.32
C ILE A 16 24.91 42.01 0.96
N VAL A 17 25.58 41.12 1.67
CA VAL A 17 25.24 39.70 1.65
C VAL A 17 23.86 39.56 2.28
N HIS A 18 22.82 39.42 1.46
CA HIS A 18 21.51 38.98 1.93
C HIS A 18 21.65 37.55 2.43
N ALA A 19 21.80 37.39 3.73
CA ALA A 19 21.56 36.12 4.38
C ALA A 19 20.09 35.76 4.14
N GLN A 20 19.84 34.87 3.16
CA GLN A 20 18.55 34.21 3.05
C GLN A 20 18.34 33.44 4.34
N THR A 21 17.54 33.98 5.23
CA THR A 21 17.00 33.25 6.36
C THR A 21 16.16 32.11 5.78
N ALA A 22 16.70 30.90 5.82
CA ALA A 22 15.92 29.70 5.54
C ALA A 22 14.67 29.76 6.41
N SER A 23 13.50 29.89 5.77
CA SER A 23 12.23 29.79 6.47
C SER A 23 12.24 28.47 7.24
N PRO A 24 11.80 28.43 8.50
CA PRO A 24 11.70 27.19 9.24
C PRO A 24 10.79 26.26 8.42
N THR A 25 11.34 25.15 7.97
CA THR A 25 10.56 24.07 7.37
C THR A 25 9.57 23.63 8.44
N THR A 26 8.33 24.05 8.29
CA THR A 26 7.21 23.51 9.07
C THR A 26 7.33 21.99 9.00
N PRO A 27 7.35 21.26 10.13
CA PRO A 27 7.39 19.81 10.08
C PRO A 27 6.20 19.37 9.24
N SER A 28 6.48 18.69 8.11
CA SER A 28 5.45 18.13 7.27
C SER A 28 4.60 17.23 8.15
N SER A 29 3.28 17.41 8.13
CA SER A 29 2.36 16.47 8.78
C SER A 29 2.80 15.05 8.44
N PRO A 30 2.81 14.11 9.41
CA PRO A 30 3.24 12.76 9.14
C PRO A 30 2.47 12.23 7.92
N SER A 31 3.20 11.72 6.95
CA SER A 31 2.57 11.18 5.73
C SER A 31 1.66 10.03 6.13
N GLN A 32 0.42 10.05 5.64
CA GLN A 32 -0.57 9.02 5.94
C GLN A 32 -0.10 7.63 5.47
N PRO A 33 -0.50 6.54 6.14
CA PRO A 33 -0.06 5.21 5.77
C PRO A 33 -0.76 4.68 4.52
N LEU A 34 0.00 4.06 3.63
CA LEU A 34 -0.50 3.07 2.67
C LEU A 34 -0.13 1.69 3.22
N ILE A 35 -1.12 0.97 3.74
CA ILE A 35 -0.93 -0.37 4.29
C ILE A 35 -1.23 -1.39 3.19
N ILE A 36 -0.30 -2.31 2.95
CA ILE A 36 -0.50 -3.41 2.01
C ILE A 36 -0.48 -4.72 2.79
N LEU A 37 -1.54 -5.50 2.65
CA LEU A 37 -1.62 -6.85 3.21
C LEU A 37 -1.22 -7.87 2.16
N ILE A 38 -0.07 -8.52 2.36
CA ILE A 38 0.49 -9.57 1.52
C ILE A 38 0.29 -10.90 2.22
N GLY A 39 0.03 -11.94 1.47
CA GLY A 39 -0.07 -13.30 2.02
C GLY A 39 -0.82 -14.26 1.09
N PRO A 40 -0.67 -15.56 1.30
CA PRO A 40 -1.35 -16.58 0.49
C PRO A 40 -2.87 -16.50 0.63
N PRO A 41 -3.64 -17.21 -0.20
CA PRO A 41 -5.07 -17.35 0.02
C PRO A 41 -5.35 -17.86 1.44
N LEU A 42 -6.47 -17.46 2.02
CA LEU A 42 -6.90 -17.88 3.35
C LEU A 42 -5.90 -17.57 4.50
N SER A 43 -4.98 -16.63 4.29
CA SER A 43 -4.06 -16.20 5.35
C SER A 43 -4.70 -15.26 6.38
N GLY A 44 -5.92 -14.80 6.16
CA GLY A 44 -6.64 -13.89 7.06
C GLY A 44 -6.53 -12.41 6.70
N LYS A 45 -6.00 -12.04 5.52
CA LYS A 45 -5.83 -10.63 5.10
C LYS A 45 -7.08 -9.79 5.33
N THR A 46 -8.21 -10.24 4.81
CA THR A 46 -9.49 -9.49 4.93
C THR A 46 -9.91 -9.31 6.39
N THR A 47 -9.79 -10.34 7.23
CA THR A 47 -10.08 -10.24 8.66
C THR A 47 -9.23 -9.17 9.34
N PHE A 48 -7.93 -9.12 9.01
CA PHE A 48 -7.04 -8.13 9.58
C PHE A 48 -7.17 -6.75 8.94
N ALA A 49 -7.58 -6.64 7.67
CA ALA A 49 -7.96 -5.36 7.05
C ALA A 49 -9.14 -4.73 7.79
N ASP A 50 -10.16 -5.52 8.10
CA ASP A 50 -11.32 -5.08 8.89
C ASP A 50 -10.91 -4.65 10.31
N SER A 51 -10.02 -5.43 10.94
CA SER A 51 -9.50 -5.12 12.28
C SER A 51 -8.68 -3.81 12.27
N ILE A 52 -7.87 -3.56 11.23
CA ILE A 52 -7.11 -2.32 11.03
C ILE A 52 -8.08 -1.15 10.86
N SER A 53 -9.07 -1.30 9.98
CA SER A 53 -10.07 -0.27 9.75
C SER A 53 -10.82 0.10 11.03
N HIS A 54 -11.24 -0.90 11.79
CA HIS A 54 -11.95 -0.68 13.06
C HIS A 54 -11.09 -0.03 14.15
N THR A 55 -9.82 -0.43 14.26
CA THR A 55 -8.94 0.00 15.35
C THR A 55 -8.25 1.32 15.07
N TYR A 56 -7.85 1.56 13.82
CA TYR A 56 -7.06 2.73 13.43
C TYR A 56 -7.83 3.76 12.60
N GLY A 57 -9.07 3.44 12.20
CA GLY A 57 -9.88 4.31 11.34
C GLY A 57 -9.34 4.41 9.90
N VAL A 58 -8.46 3.49 9.49
CA VAL A 58 -7.89 3.45 8.14
C VAL A 58 -8.82 2.68 7.21
N PRO A 59 -9.43 3.32 6.20
CA PRO A 59 -10.35 2.63 5.30
C PRO A 59 -9.62 1.57 4.46
N THR A 60 -10.36 0.55 4.02
CA THR A 60 -9.86 -0.52 3.17
C THR A 60 -10.43 -0.41 1.76
N ILE A 61 -9.58 -0.68 0.77
CA ILE A 61 -9.99 -1.04 -0.60
C ILE A 61 -9.53 -2.48 -0.82
N SER A 62 -10.48 -3.39 -1.03
CA SER A 62 -10.18 -4.77 -1.38
C SER A 62 -10.26 -4.99 -2.90
N ILE A 63 -9.53 -5.98 -3.40
CA ILE A 63 -9.65 -6.37 -4.80
C ILE A 63 -11.04 -6.91 -5.11
N GLU A 64 -11.68 -7.54 -4.14
CA GLU A 64 -13.06 -8.01 -4.21
C GLU A 64 -14.06 -6.84 -4.38
N ASP A 65 -13.83 -5.71 -3.70
CA ASP A 65 -14.61 -4.49 -3.89
C ASP A 65 -14.44 -3.93 -5.30
N LEU A 66 -13.20 -3.87 -5.80
CA LEU A 66 -12.92 -3.39 -7.15
C LEU A 66 -13.63 -4.27 -8.20
N ILE A 67 -13.64 -5.59 -8.03
CA ILE A 67 -14.36 -6.52 -8.90
C ILE A 67 -15.87 -6.27 -8.83
N ARG A 68 -16.44 -6.18 -7.63
CA ARG A 68 -17.87 -5.96 -7.44
C ARG A 68 -18.34 -4.64 -8.03
N ASP A 69 -17.62 -3.56 -7.74
CA ASP A 69 -17.99 -2.21 -8.14
C ASP A 69 -17.89 -2.00 -9.67
N ASN A 70 -17.12 -2.85 -10.35
CA ASN A 70 -16.92 -2.82 -11.80
C ASN A 70 -17.47 -4.07 -12.53
N ALA A 71 -18.34 -4.83 -11.88
CA ALA A 71 -18.81 -6.13 -12.40
C ALA A 71 -19.38 -6.04 -13.82
N THR A 72 -20.18 -5.02 -14.13
CA THR A 72 -20.80 -4.86 -15.47
C THR A 72 -19.76 -4.65 -16.58
N GLU A 73 -18.67 -3.93 -16.32
CA GLU A 73 -17.59 -3.73 -17.28
C GLU A 73 -16.75 -5.00 -17.39
N LEU A 74 -16.43 -5.61 -16.26
CA LEU A 74 -15.70 -6.86 -16.21
C LEU A 74 -16.42 -7.99 -16.94
N ASP A 75 -17.75 -8.11 -16.82
CA ASP A 75 -18.54 -9.09 -17.53
C ASP A 75 -18.45 -8.93 -19.06
N LYS A 76 -18.29 -7.70 -19.55
CA LYS A 76 -18.07 -7.43 -20.98
C LYS A 76 -16.66 -7.81 -21.44
N LEU A 77 -15.65 -7.63 -20.57
CA LEU A 77 -14.25 -7.94 -20.86
C LEU A 77 -13.94 -9.45 -20.73
N ARG A 78 -14.72 -10.12 -19.90
CA ARG A 78 -14.44 -11.46 -19.40
C ARG A 78 -14.51 -12.56 -20.45
N GLY A 79 -15.32 -12.45 -21.46
CA GLY A 79 -15.62 -13.60 -22.30
C GLY A 79 -16.19 -14.78 -21.51
N GLU A 80 -16.68 -15.82 -22.19
CA GLU A 80 -17.21 -16.99 -21.50
C GLU A 80 -16.08 -17.78 -20.80
N GLY A 81 -16.26 -18.08 -19.50
CA GLY A 81 -15.43 -19.02 -18.75
C GLY A 81 -14.39 -18.46 -17.79
N VAL A 82 -14.18 -17.14 -17.72
CA VAL A 82 -13.27 -16.54 -16.72
C VAL A 82 -13.95 -16.42 -15.35
N SER A 83 -13.39 -16.99 -14.32
CA SER A 83 -13.91 -16.92 -12.95
C SER A 83 -13.60 -15.59 -12.26
N LEU A 84 -14.39 -15.22 -11.24
CA LEU A 84 -14.07 -14.06 -10.39
C LEU A 84 -12.70 -14.19 -9.71
N ALA A 85 -12.27 -15.41 -9.40
CA ALA A 85 -10.95 -15.64 -8.80
C ALA A 85 -9.80 -15.29 -9.75
N GLU A 86 -9.99 -15.48 -11.06
CA GLU A 86 -9.01 -15.12 -12.08
C GLU A 86 -9.01 -13.63 -12.38
N MET A 87 -10.16 -12.96 -12.24
CA MET A 87 -10.28 -11.51 -12.48
C MET A 87 -9.39 -10.68 -11.55
N ARG A 88 -9.05 -11.17 -10.36
CA ARG A 88 -8.11 -10.47 -9.45
C ARG A 88 -6.72 -10.23 -10.06
N TYR A 89 -6.33 -11.04 -11.02
CA TYR A 89 -5.05 -10.92 -11.73
C TYR A 89 -5.14 -10.06 -12.99
N ASP A 90 -6.35 -9.60 -13.36
CA ASP A 90 -6.56 -8.79 -14.55
C ASP A 90 -5.87 -7.42 -14.41
N PRO A 91 -5.16 -6.96 -15.45
CA PRO A 91 -4.57 -5.61 -15.48
C PRO A 91 -5.58 -4.48 -15.22
N ALA A 92 -6.86 -4.68 -15.56
CA ALA A 92 -7.92 -3.70 -15.31
C ALA A 92 -8.06 -3.34 -13.83
N MET A 93 -7.67 -4.24 -12.90
CA MET A 93 -7.72 -3.94 -11.47
C MET A 93 -6.88 -2.71 -11.11
N SER A 94 -5.73 -2.50 -11.76
CA SER A 94 -4.90 -1.32 -11.53
C SER A 94 -5.58 -0.03 -11.97
N ARG A 95 -6.34 -0.07 -13.07
CA ARG A 95 -7.15 1.07 -13.53
C ARG A 95 -8.27 1.37 -12.54
N TYR A 96 -9.01 0.35 -12.10
CA TYR A 96 -10.10 0.51 -11.12
C TYR A 96 -9.58 1.04 -9.78
N LEU A 97 -8.45 0.55 -9.30
CA LEU A 97 -7.82 1.09 -8.10
C LEU A 97 -7.47 2.56 -8.28
N ARG A 98 -6.88 2.95 -9.41
CA ARG A 98 -6.52 4.34 -9.70
C ARG A 98 -7.74 5.26 -9.66
N GLU A 99 -8.85 4.84 -10.28
CA GLU A 99 -10.10 5.62 -10.25
C GLU A 99 -10.69 5.68 -8.83
N ARG A 100 -10.65 4.59 -8.09
CA ARG A 100 -11.13 4.55 -6.70
C ARG A 100 -10.32 5.48 -5.79
N LEU A 101 -9.00 5.50 -5.94
CA LEU A 101 -8.12 6.38 -5.14
C LEU A 101 -8.35 7.87 -5.40
N LYS A 102 -8.80 8.27 -6.60
CA LYS A 102 -9.13 9.68 -6.90
C LYS A 102 -10.32 10.20 -6.09
N THR A 103 -11.21 9.33 -5.67
CA THR A 103 -12.46 9.67 -4.96
C THR A 103 -12.45 9.24 -3.50
N ALA A 104 -11.45 8.48 -3.06
CA ALA A 104 -11.32 8.01 -1.70
C ALA A 104 -10.87 9.14 -0.75
N ASP A 105 -11.40 9.13 0.47
CA ASP A 105 -10.84 9.93 1.54
C ASP A 105 -9.56 9.27 2.07
N LEU A 106 -8.42 9.87 1.77
CA LEU A 106 -7.10 9.40 2.17
C LEU A 106 -6.56 10.11 3.42
N SER A 107 -7.38 10.90 4.11
CA SER A 107 -6.97 11.69 5.27
C SER A 107 -6.47 10.84 6.46
N HIS A 108 -6.88 9.59 6.53
CA HIS A 108 -6.44 8.61 7.54
C HIS A 108 -5.52 7.52 6.97
N GLY A 109 -5.10 7.64 5.71
CA GLY A 109 -4.40 6.58 5.01
C GLY A 109 -5.34 5.62 4.30
N ILE A 110 -4.82 4.49 3.86
CA ILE A 110 -5.59 3.45 3.18
C ILE A 110 -4.96 2.08 3.38
N THR A 111 -5.78 1.05 3.51
CA THR A 111 -5.36 -0.35 3.47
C THR A 111 -5.75 -0.96 2.11
N LEU A 112 -4.81 -1.64 1.45
CA LEU A 112 -5.07 -2.44 0.26
C LEU A 112 -5.11 -3.92 0.65
N ASP A 113 -6.26 -4.56 0.48
CA ASP A 113 -6.45 -5.99 0.72
C ASP A 113 -6.48 -6.75 -0.60
N GLY A 114 -5.53 -7.68 -0.77
CA GLY A 114 -5.39 -8.50 -1.96
C GLY A 114 -4.82 -7.79 -3.19
N TYR A 115 -4.39 -6.54 -3.08
CA TYR A 115 -3.71 -5.78 -4.11
C TYR A 115 -2.37 -5.22 -3.58
N PRO A 116 -1.25 -5.31 -4.34
CA PRO A 116 -1.14 -5.99 -5.63
C PRO A 116 -1.11 -7.51 -5.49
N ALA A 117 -1.67 -8.22 -6.49
CA ALA A 117 -1.67 -9.66 -6.58
C ALA A 117 -0.69 -10.19 -7.66
N THR A 118 -0.13 -9.30 -8.49
CA THR A 118 0.82 -9.62 -9.56
C THR A 118 1.96 -8.61 -9.64
N LEU A 119 3.05 -9.00 -10.31
CA LEU A 119 4.17 -8.09 -10.64
C LEU A 119 3.69 -6.86 -11.40
N PHE A 120 2.80 -7.04 -12.38
CA PHE A 120 2.22 -5.93 -13.14
C PHE A 120 1.47 -4.94 -12.23
N GLN A 121 0.65 -5.45 -11.31
CA GLN A 121 -0.10 -4.61 -10.37
C GLN A 121 0.84 -3.88 -9.39
N ALA A 122 1.94 -4.52 -8.97
CA ALA A 122 2.95 -3.87 -8.12
C ALA A 122 3.66 -2.75 -8.87
N GLU A 123 4.00 -2.94 -10.14
CA GLU A 123 4.56 -1.91 -11.01
C GLU A 123 3.60 -0.72 -11.16
N GLU A 124 2.33 -0.97 -11.44
CA GLU A 124 1.32 0.08 -11.57
C GLU A 124 1.11 0.84 -10.25
N LEU A 125 1.13 0.13 -9.11
CA LEU A 125 1.08 0.78 -7.80
C LEU A 125 2.31 1.66 -7.57
N ALA A 126 3.50 1.19 -7.94
CA ALA A 126 4.74 1.97 -7.82
C ALA A 126 4.69 3.26 -8.66
N LYS A 127 4.07 3.22 -9.84
CA LYS A 127 3.84 4.41 -10.68
C LYS A 127 2.86 5.40 -10.04
N MET A 128 1.86 4.91 -9.30
CA MET A 128 0.88 5.75 -8.58
C MET A 128 1.42 6.30 -7.26
N PHE A 129 2.34 5.58 -6.61
CA PHE A 129 2.77 5.83 -5.25
C PHE A 129 3.34 7.24 -4.99
N PRO A 130 4.17 7.84 -5.88
CA PRO A 130 4.69 9.19 -5.67
C PRO A 130 3.59 10.25 -5.52
N ASP A 131 2.49 10.10 -6.26
CA ASP A 131 1.36 11.04 -6.25
C ASP A 131 0.55 10.93 -4.96
N LEU A 132 0.55 9.75 -4.32
CA LEU A 132 -0.17 9.50 -3.07
C LEU A 132 0.47 10.20 -1.87
N LYS A 133 1.77 10.47 -1.91
CA LYS A 133 2.55 11.09 -0.80
C LYS A 133 2.37 10.39 0.54
N MET A 134 2.22 9.07 0.50
CA MET A 134 1.96 8.21 1.65
C MET A 134 3.21 7.47 2.11
N LYS A 135 3.19 6.96 3.34
CA LYS A 135 4.22 6.07 3.87
C LYS A 135 3.78 4.62 3.68
N LEU A 136 4.56 3.85 2.93
CA LEU A 136 4.25 2.44 2.70
C LEU A 136 4.59 1.59 3.93
N VAL A 137 3.62 0.76 4.34
CA VAL A 137 3.75 -0.28 5.38
C VAL A 137 3.24 -1.59 4.78
N ALA A 138 4.13 -2.54 4.53
CA ALA A 138 3.75 -3.85 4.00
C ALA A 138 3.75 -4.90 5.12
N LEU A 139 2.62 -5.53 5.35
CA LEU A 139 2.44 -6.63 6.31
C LEU A 139 2.30 -7.94 5.53
N ARG A 140 3.27 -8.84 5.68
CA ARG A 140 3.26 -10.14 5.00
C ARG A 140 2.87 -11.24 5.97
N LEU A 141 1.64 -11.76 5.80
CA LEU A 141 1.14 -12.90 6.56
C LEU A 141 1.76 -14.19 5.99
N GLN A 142 2.64 -14.80 6.74
CA GLN A 142 3.26 -16.07 6.38
C GLN A 142 2.41 -17.23 6.94
N VAL A 143 1.92 -18.08 6.04
CA VAL A 143 1.13 -19.26 6.41
C VAL A 143 1.60 -20.45 5.57
N PRO A 144 1.95 -21.59 6.18
CA PRO A 144 2.33 -22.78 5.45
C PRO A 144 1.23 -23.27 4.51
N ASP A 145 1.60 -23.77 3.32
CA ASP A 145 0.65 -24.24 2.31
C ASP A 145 -0.30 -25.32 2.84
N ASP A 146 0.19 -26.23 3.68
CA ASP A 146 -0.66 -27.26 4.29
C ASP A 146 -1.74 -26.66 5.19
N THR A 147 -1.41 -25.60 5.94
CA THR A 147 -2.39 -24.86 6.73
C THR A 147 -3.44 -24.20 5.84
N ILE A 148 -3.05 -23.68 4.68
CA ILE A 148 -3.98 -23.11 3.68
C ILE A 148 -4.92 -24.21 3.17
N ARG A 149 -4.39 -25.38 2.81
CA ARG A 149 -5.19 -26.54 2.36
C ARG A 149 -6.21 -26.98 3.41
N GLU A 150 -5.80 -27.05 4.67
CA GLU A 150 -6.71 -27.39 5.77
C GLU A 150 -7.80 -26.33 5.96
N ARG A 151 -7.45 -25.04 5.94
CA ARG A 151 -8.42 -23.96 6.01
C ARG A 151 -9.44 -24.02 4.86
N ALA A 152 -8.97 -24.34 3.64
CA ALA A 152 -9.83 -24.43 2.47
C ALA A 152 -10.95 -25.47 2.61
N LYS A 153 -10.69 -26.57 3.30
CA LYS A 153 -11.70 -27.65 3.52
C LYS A 153 -12.93 -27.18 4.31
N THR A 154 -12.79 -26.11 5.11
CA THR A 154 -13.83 -25.65 6.02
C THR A 154 -14.64 -24.45 5.53
N THR A 155 -14.19 -23.76 4.45
CA THR A 155 -14.86 -22.53 3.99
C THR A 155 -16.15 -22.76 3.22
N GLY A 156 -16.27 -23.89 2.51
CA GLY A 156 -17.38 -24.20 1.63
C GLY A 156 -17.50 -23.30 0.39
N ARG A 157 -16.55 -22.39 0.16
CA ARG A 157 -16.55 -21.47 -0.99
C ARG A 157 -16.10 -22.17 -2.25
N GLU A 158 -16.70 -21.84 -3.39
CA GLU A 158 -16.28 -22.36 -4.68
C GLU A 158 -14.83 -21.97 -5.04
N SER A 159 -14.44 -20.74 -4.71
CA SER A 159 -13.07 -20.23 -4.89
C SER A 159 -12.01 -20.96 -4.07
N ASP A 160 -12.43 -21.78 -3.11
CA ASP A 160 -11.54 -22.49 -2.19
C ASP A 160 -11.55 -24.01 -2.44
N ARG A 161 -12.14 -24.45 -3.58
CA ARG A 161 -12.03 -25.86 -4.05
C ARG A 161 -10.56 -26.24 -4.22
N PRO A 162 -10.19 -27.52 -3.97
CA PRO A 162 -8.80 -27.95 -3.95
C PRO A 162 -7.98 -27.52 -5.18
N GLN A 163 -8.53 -27.67 -6.39
CA GLN A 163 -7.82 -27.30 -7.63
C GLN A 163 -7.58 -25.79 -7.73
N ILE A 164 -8.55 -24.98 -7.29
CA ILE A 164 -8.46 -23.52 -7.33
C ILE A 164 -7.45 -23.07 -6.27
N ILE A 165 -7.49 -23.62 -5.07
CA ILE A 165 -6.54 -23.30 -3.99
C ILE A 165 -5.11 -23.63 -4.38
N GLU A 166 -4.85 -24.80 -4.99
CA GLU A 166 -3.50 -25.16 -5.45
C GLU A 166 -2.98 -24.17 -6.49
N GLN A 167 -3.83 -23.72 -7.41
CA GLN A 167 -3.43 -22.71 -8.37
C GLN A 167 -3.14 -21.36 -7.70
N ARG A 168 -3.98 -20.91 -6.77
CA ARG A 168 -3.79 -19.66 -6.02
C ARG A 168 -2.55 -19.68 -5.14
N ILE A 169 -2.18 -20.83 -4.56
CA ILE A 169 -0.92 -20.99 -3.82
C ILE A 169 0.28 -20.83 -4.76
N LYS A 170 0.26 -21.49 -5.92
CA LYS A 170 1.32 -21.37 -6.93
C LYS A 170 1.46 -19.94 -7.44
N ASP A 171 0.34 -19.27 -7.71
CA ASP A 171 0.34 -17.88 -8.16
C ASP A 171 0.93 -16.96 -7.08
N TYR A 172 0.55 -17.14 -5.82
CA TYR A 172 1.13 -16.41 -4.71
C TYR A 172 2.65 -16.57 -4.64
N HIS A 173 3.17 -17.80 -4.69
CA HIS A 173 4.61 -18.04 -4.62
C HIS A 173 5.37 -17.44 -5.82
N ARG A 174 4.76 -17.43 -7.01
CA ARG A 174 5.33 -16.80 -8.19
C ARG A 174 5.41 -15.28 -8.06
N GLU A 175 4.40 -14.65 -7.46
CA GLU A 175 4.26 -13.20 -7.41
C GLU A 175 4.69 -12.59 -6.05
N MET A 176 5.08 -13.42 -5.07
CA MET A 176 5.31 -12.99 -3.67
C MET A 176 6.36 -11.89 -3.51
N ASP A 177 7.34 -11.83 -4.42
CA ASP A 177 8.42 -10.85 -4.36
C ASP A 177 8.08 -9.51 -5.04
N ALA A 178 6.86 -9.38 -5.59
CA ALA A 178 6.44 -8.20 -6.32
C ALA A 178 6.63 -6.90 -5.54
N ILE A 179 6.28 -6.88 -4.27
CA ILE A 179 6.44 -5.69 -3.42
C ILE A 179 7.93 -5.38 -3.19
N SER A 180 8.75 -6.39 -2.90
CA SER A 180 10.19 -6.20 -2.69
C SER A 180 10.87 -5.64 -3.93
N LEU A 181 10.43 -6.07 -5.12
CA LEU A 181 11.00 -5.63 -6.38
C LEU A 181 10.68 -4.17 -6.70
N TYR A 182 9.42 -3.77 -6.54
CA TYR A 182 8.98 -2.41 -6.93
C TYR A 182 9.05 -1.39 -5.79
N PHE A 183 9.16 -1.85 -4.55
CA PHE A 183 9.29 -1.00 -3.37
C PHE A 183 10.49 -1.43 -2.51
N PRO A 184 11.73 -1.30 -3.02
CA PRO A 184 12.93 -1.81 -2.33
C PRO A 184 13.19 -1.16 -0.96
N ASN A 185 12.64 0.04 -0.74
CA ASN A 185 12.75 0.75 0.54
C ASN A 185 11.52 0.56 1.45
N ALA A 186 10.56 -0.29 1.06
CA ALA A 186 9.41 -0.58 1.91
C ALA A 186 9.84 -1.41 3.13
N LYS A 187 9.37 -1.02 4.31
CA LYS A 187 9.46 -1.88 5.48
C LYS A 187 8.43 -3.00 5.33
N ILE A 188 8.90 -4.19 4.98
CA ILE A 188 8.05 -5.40 4.98
C ILE A 188 8.18 -6.03 6.36
N VAL A 189 7.05 -6.22 7.03
CA VAL A 189 6.97 -6.88 8.34
C VAL A 189 6.35 -8.26 8.14
N ASP A 190 7.12 -9.29 8.44
CA ASP A 190 6.66 -10.68 8.42
C ASP A 190 5.88 -10.99 9.69
N VAL A 191 4.68 -11.53 9.51
CA VAL A 191 3.77 -11.92 10.60
C VAL A 191 3.41 -13.39 10.41
N ASP A 192 3.63 -14.21 11.43
CA ASP A 192 3.24 -15.62 11.42
C ASP A 192 1.71 -15.75 11.48
N GLY A 193 1.08 -15.89 10.32
CA GLY A 193 -0.36 -16.05 10.16
C GLY A 193 -0.88 -17.45 10.47
N SER A 194 -0.02 -18.39 10.90
CA SER A 194 -0.42 -19.72 11.37
C SER A 194 -0.84 -19.73 12.85
N LEU A 195 -0.47 -18.70 13.59
CA LEU A 195 -0.79 -18.54 15.00
C LEU A 195 -2.30 -18.27 15.23
N PRO A 196 -2.79 -18.44 16.47
CA PRO A 196 -4.13 -17.98 16.85
C PRO A 196 -4.34 -16.50 16.52
N GLU A 197 -5.54 -16.16 16.02
CA GLU A 197 -5.89 -14.83 15.51
C GLU A 197 -5.48 -13.68 16.45
N ALA A 198 -5.71 -13.81 17.74
CA ALA A 198 -5.33 -12.80 18.73
C ALA A 198 -3.81 -12.54 18.80
N LYS A 199 -2.96 -13.55 18.53
CA LYS A 199 -1.52 -13.40 18.49
C LYS A 199 -1.07 -12.73 17.20
N VAL A 200 -1.66 -13.13 16.07
CA VAL A 200 -1.42 -12.49 14.76
C VAL A 200 -1.82 -11.02 14.84
N TRP A 201 -3.00 -10.72 15.37
CA TRP A 201 -3.46 -9.34 15.55
C TRP A 201 -2.52 -8.51 16.41
N LYS A 202 -2.04 -9.07 17.53
CA LYS A 202 -1.06 -8.40 18.39
C LYS A 202 0.22 -8.04 17.65
N ALA A 203 0.73 -8.94 16.81
CA ALA A 203 1.91 -8.69 16.00
C ALA A 203 1.68 -7.59 14.95
N ILE A 204 0.51 -7.61 14.30
CA ILE A 204 0.10 -6.55 13.36
C ILE A 204 0.01 -5.21 14.06
N GLN A 205 -0.64 -5.13 15.22
CA GLN A 205 -0.72 -3.89 16.01
C GLN A 205 0.68 -3.35 16.34
N THR A 206 1.59 -4.21 16.84
CA THR A 206 2.97 -3.81 17.14
C THR A 206 3.65 -3.21 15.91
N ALA A 207 3.51 -3.84 14.73
CA ALA A 207 4.11 -3.36 13.49
C ALA A 207 3.54 -2.00 13.04
N LEU A 208 2.23 -1.80 13.19
CA LEU A 208 1.56 -0.55 12.85
C LEU A 208 1.91 0.59 13.83
N ASP A 209 1.98 0.29 15.12
CA ASP A 209 2.40 1.25 16.16
C ASP A 209 3.85 1.70 15.94
N GLU A 210 4.77 0.77 15.61
CA GLU A 210 6.15 1.06 15.22
C GLU A 210 6.24 1.89 13.92
N ALA A 211 5.29 1.72 13.01
CA ALA A 211 5.18 2.53 11.80
C ALA A 211 4.63 3.94 12.10
N GLY A 212 4.16 4.19 13.32
CA GLY A 212 3.67 5.49 13.78
C GLY A 212 2.16 5.66 13.71
N LEU A 213 1.40 4.60 13.42
CA LEU A 213 -0.06 4.64 13.51
C LEU A 213 -0.47 4.67 14.99
N LYS A 214 -1.56 5.37 15.26
CA LYS A 214 -2.14 5.39 16.61
C LYS A 214 -3.57 4.88 16.52
N SER A 215 -3.95 4.00 17.43
CA SER A 215 -5.34 3.57 17.57
C SER A 215 -6.24 4.79 17.66
N ALA A 216 -7.33 4.80 16.90
CA ALA A 216 -8.36 5.81 17.07
C ALA A 216 -8.88 5.71 18.51
N ALA A 217 -8.76 6.78 19.27
CA ALA A 217 -9.28 6.80 20.63
C ALA A 217 -10.78 6.51 20.59
N LYS A 218 -11.23 5.54 21.39
CA LYS A 218 -12.65 5.27 21.60
C LYS A 218 -13.29 6.41 22.34
#